data_9c70ba8c720ca87b59c141ffe15482e6
#
_entry.id   9c70ba8c720ca87b59c141ffe15482e6
#
_cell.length_a   1.000
_cell.length_b   1.000
_cell.length_c   1.000
_cell.angle_alpha   90.00
_cell.angle_beta   90.00
_cell.angle_gamma   90.00
#
_symmetry.space_group_name_H-M   'P 1'
#
loop_
_entity.id
_entity.type
_entity.pdbx_description
1 polymer ?
#
loop_
_entity_poly.entity_id
_entity_poly.type
_entity_poly.pdbx_seq_one_letter_code
_entity_poly.pdbx_strand_id
1 'polypeptide(L)'
;MYNDILPDSKHAHLSDAHAETVKATLGPVGENIQTIANTFYSKMFAAHPELISDLFNRGNQKQQAQQKALAASVVKFASHLVDDSAPDPVIMLNRIAHKHVSLGVTEAQYKIVYENLMAAIAEVLGDAVTPEVAEAWSAVYWLMADVLIKAEKDLYASDGVADGDVFRRGKVVEKHELSDAVTAFTVEGEFTQPRPGQYTSIGVKLDDGARQLRQYSIIEGSPARYRIAVQKDGEVSSFLQERVSVGDTVDVTLAAGDLVLQPGERPVVLISSGIGSTPLTGILRHLAQNNDPRRVTYVHADATEDSWAQAQETRELVEKLGDGALKTYFRGDDQRVNVGELDVAGADVYLCGGTGFLQSLRDDLAQLPADKAPANVYYELFSPNDWLVA
;
A
#
# COMPACT_ATOMS: atom_id res chain seq x y z
N MET A 1 5.39 12.59 -13.13
CA MET A 1 3.92 12.52 -13.18
C MET A 1 3.25 12.02 -11.87
N TYR A 2 4.01 11.52 -10.88
CA TYR A 2 3.50 11.22 -9.52
C TYR A 2 3.45 12.43 -8.60
N ASN A 3 4.24 13.46 -8.89
CA ASN A 3 4.21 14.71 -8.12
C ASN A 3 3.00 15.60 -8.45
N ASP A 4 2.16 15.20 -9.41
CA ASP A 4 1.04 16.05 -9.85
C ASP A 4 -0.20 15.93 -8.95
N ILE A 5 -0.27 14.91 -8.08
CA ILE A 5 -1.40 14.68 -7.16
C ILE A 5 -1.12 15.29 -5.78
N LEU A 6 0.13 15.26 -5.34
CA LEU A 6 0.52 15.86 -4.07
C LEU A 6 0.68 17.37 -4.22
N PRO A 7 0.15 18.17 -3.28
CA PRO A 7 0.38 19.62 -3.27
C PRO A 7 1.90 19.87 -3.21
N ASP A 8 2.34 20.96 -3.87
CA ASP A 8 3.73 21.40 -3.79
C ASP A 8 4.10 21.59 -2.29
N SER A 9 5.04 20.80 -1.82
CA SER A 9 5.51 20.72 -0.44
C SER A 9 5.99 22.06 0.13
N LYS A 10 6.32 23.01 -0.72
CA LYS A 10 6.66 24.38 -0.32
C LYS A 10 5.58 25.07 0.52
N HIS A 11 4.40 24.48 0.65
CA HIS A 11 3.29 25.01 1.44
C HIS A 11 3.05 24.27 2.76
N ALA A 12 3.71 23.15 3.03
CA ALA A 12 3.57 22.43 4.30
C ALA A 12 4.64 22.85 5.31
N HIS A 13 4.52 24.07 5.85
CA HIS A 13 5.47 24.58 6.84
C HIS A 13 4.79 24.87 8.17
N LEU A 14 5.43 24.44 9.26
CA LEU A 14 5.13 24.93 10.60
C LEU A 14 5.62 26.37 10.76
N SER A 15 4.97 27.16 11.62
CA SER A 15 5.59 28.39 12.10
C SER A 15 6.90 28.09 12.84
N ASP A 16 7.84 29.03 12.86
CA ASP A 16 9.12 28.86 13.57
C ASP A 16 8.90 28.45 15.04
N ALA A 17 7.91 29.04 15.71
CA ALA A 17 7.58 28.70 17.10
C ALA A 17 7.07 27.26 17.25
N HIS A 18 6.20 26.80 16.34
CA HIS A 18 5.73 25.42 16.35
C HIS A 18 6.86 24.45 16.00
N ALA A 19 7.72 24.76 15.04
CA ALA A 19 8.85 23.93 14.66
C ALA A 19 9.81 23.73 15.83
N GLU A 20 10.16 24.78 16.59
CA GLU A 20 10.99 24.70 17.78
C GLU A 20 10.35 23.84 18.89
N THR A 21 9.03 24.00 19.12
CA THR A 21 8.29 23.19 20.08
C THR A 21 8.25 21.73 19.67
N VAL A 22 8.02 21.42 18.39
CA VAL A 22 8.03 20.05 17.87
C VAL A 22 9.43 19.43 18.00
N LYS A 23 10.51 20.15 17.64
CA LYS A 23 11.90 19.69 17.84
C LYS A 23 12.18 19.31 19.29
N ALA A 24 11.76 20.16 20.23
CA ALA A 24 11.97 19.95 21.66
C ALA A 24 11.19 18.76 22.23
N THR A 25 10.04 18.43 21.66
CA THR A 25 9.13 17.40 22.16
C THR A 25 9.12 16.10 21.32
N LEU A 26 9.80 16.08 20.16
CA LEU A 26 9.86 14.92 19.27
C LEU A 26 10.40 13.66 19.95
N GLY A 27 11.45 13.79 20.80
CA GLY A 27 12.01 12.71 21.59
C GLY A 27 10.98 12.09 22.54
N PRO A 28 10.44 12.86 23.51
CA PRO A 28 9.41 12.37 24.44
C PRO A 28 8.16 11.80 23.75
N VAL A 29 7.68 12.41 22.66
CA VAL A 29 6.55 11.86 21.88
C VAL A 29 6.94 10.55 21.22
N GLY A 30 8.12 10.49 20.58
CA GLY A 30 8.63 9.28 19.93
C GLY A 30 8.80 8.10 20.88
N GLU A 31 9.34 8.34 22.07
CA GLU A 31 9.51 7.30 23.11
C GLU A 31 8.17 6.72 23.59
N ASN A 32 7.11 7.53 23.62
CA ASN A 32 5.78 7.14 24.07
C ASN A 32 4.80 6.81 22.92
N ILE A 33 5.26 6.90 21.68
CA ILE A 33 4.37 6.86 20.51
C ILE A 33 3.55 5.57 20.41
N GLN A 34 4.10 4.41 20.80
CA GLN A 34 3.35 3.15 20.81
C GLN A 34 2.21 3.18 21.84
N THR A 35 2.45 3.75 23.02
CA THR A 35 1.43 3.89 24.08
C THR A 35 0.35 4.87 23.62
N ILE A 36 0.75 5.99 23.03
CA ILE A 36 -0.17 7.00 22.45
C ILE A 36 -1.05 6.33 21.38
N ALA A 37 -0.47 5.58 20.45
CA ALA A 37 -1.22 4.90 19.41
C ALA A 37 -2.21 3.88 19.96
N ASN A 38 -1.82 3.07 20.94
CA ASN A 38 -2.70 2.10 21.58
C ASN A 38 -3.88 2.78 22.30
N THR A 39 -3.60 3.87 23.04
CA THR A 39 -4.61 4.68 23.75
C THR A 39 -5.56 5.34 22.74
N PHE A 40 -5.02 5.91 21.66
CA PHE A 40 -5.80 6.50 20.57
C PHE A 40 -6.80 5.52 19.96
N TYR A 41 -6.34 4.33 19.52
CA TYR A 41 -7.26 3.33 18.95
C TYR A 41 -8.28 2.82 19.95
N SER A 42 -7.88 2.63 21.22
CA SER A 42 -8.81 2.24 22.28
C SER A 42 -9.94 3.27 22.47
N LYS A 43 -9.59 4.56 22.55
CA LYS A 43 -10.57 5.65 22.67
C LYS A 43 -11.46 5.76 21.42
N MET A 44 -10.88 5.74 20.25
CA MET A 44 -11.61 5.87 18.99
C MET A 44 -12.62 4.74 18.80
N PHE A 45 -12.24 3.48 19.03
CA PHE A 45 -13.16 2.35 18.90
C PHE A 45 -14.19 2.24 20.01
N ALA A 46 -13.91 2.79 21.20
CA ALA A 46 -14.92 2.90 22.25
C ALA A 46 -15.98 3.95 21.90
N ALA A 47 -15.58 5.06 21.27
CA ALA A 47 -16.49 6.12 20.84
C ALA A 47 -17.20 5.81 19.50
N HIS A 48 -16.53 5.07 18.60
CA HIS A 48 -16.94 4.76 17.22
C HIS A 48 -16.75 3.27 16.90
N PRO A 49 -17.53 2.35 17.52
CA PRO A 49 -17.38 0.90 17.32
C PRO A 49 -17.65 0.45 15.88
N GLU A 50 -18.43 1.20 15.11
CA GLU A 50 -18.69 0.95 13.69
C GLU A 50 -17.41 0.99 12.85
N LEU A 51 -16.43 1.78 13.22
CA LEU A 51 -15.18 1.89 12.45
C LEU A 51 -14.42 0.56 12.42
N ILE A 52 -14.38 -0.21 13.52
CA ILE A 52 -13.68 -1.49 13.53
C ILE A 52 -14.47 -2.58 12.79
N SER A 53 -15.79 -2.46 12.72
CA SER A 53 -16.60 -3.42 11.98
C SER A 53 -16.57 -3.21 10.48
N ASP A 54 -16.45 -1.95 10.01
CA ASP A 54 -16.70 -1.61 8.62
C ASP A 54 -15.48 -1.06 7.87
N LEU A 55 -14.52 -0.46 8.57
CA LEU A 55 -13.37 0.23 7.94
C LEU A 55 -12.03 -0.41 8.28
N PHE A 56 -11.79 -0.73 9.55
CA PHE A 56 -10.49 -1.19 10.01
C PHE A 56 -10.30 -2.70 9.91
N ASN A 57 -9.07 -3.12 9.56
CA ASN A 57 -8.69 -4.53 9.53
C ASN A 57 -8.53 -5.09 10.95
N ARG A 58 -9.47 -5.95 11.37
CA ARG A 58 -9.48 -6.56 12.72
C ARG A 58 -8.24 -7.43 12.99
N GLY A 59 -7.67 -8.08 11.97
CA GLY A 59 -6.44 -8.86 12.09
C GLY A 59 -5.24 -7.98 12.43
N ASN A 60 -5.06 -6.86 11.71
CA ASN A 60 -4.00 -5.90 11.96
C ASN A 60 -4.16 -5.22 13.33
N GLN A 61 -5.40 -4.98 13.78
CA GLN A 61 -5.66 -4.44 15.11
C GLN A 61 -5.23 -5.42 16.20
N LYS A 62 -5.57 -6.70 16.09
CA LYS A 62 -5.14 -7.75 17.05
C LYS A 62 -3.63 -7.89 17.14
N GLN A 63 -2.90 -7.69 16.03
CA GLN A 63 -1.44 -7.77 15.96
C GLN A 63 -0.75 -6.43 16.27
N GLN A 64 -1.51 -5.37 16.57
CA GLN A 64 -1.00 -4.00 16.77
C GLN A 64 -0.19 -3.43 15.59
N ALA A 65 -0.28 -4.05 14.42
CA ALA A 65 0.47 -3.63 13.24
C ALA A 65 0.02 -2.26 12.72
N GLN A 66 -1.27 -1.98 12.77
CA GLN A 66 -1.82 -0.69 12.34
C GLN A 66 -1.49 0.43 13.32
N GLN A 67 -1.47 0.14 14.63
CA GLN A 67 -1.04 1.08 15.66
C GLN A 67 0.41 1.50 15.45
N LYS A 68 1.31 0.55 15.18
CA LYS A 68 2.72 0.83 14.88
C LYS A 68 2.88 1.65 13.60
N ALA A 69 2.14 1.34 12.55
CA ALA A 69 2.21 2.05 11.27
C ALA A 69 1.76 3.52 11.40
N LEU A 70 0.64 3.79 12.10
CA LEU A 70 0.20 5.16 12.37
C LEU A 70 1.24 5.91 13.21
N ALA A 71 1.70 5.28 14.30
CA ALA A 71 2.70 5.86 15.18
C ALA A 71 3.96 6.28 14.41
N ALA A 72 4.50 5.34 13.62
CA ALA A 72 5.69 5.60 12.81
C ALA A 72 5.47 6.72 11.79
N SER A 73 4.32 6.75 11.09
CA SER A 73 4.05 7.78 10.08
C SER A 73 3.93 9.19 10.68
N VAL A 74 3.27 9.36 11.82
CA VAL A 74 3.12 10.68 12.46
C VAL A 74 4.47 11.22 12.94
N VAL A 75 5.28 10.38 13.64
CA VAL A 75 6.61 10.80 14.11
C VAL A 75 7.54 11.10 12.95
N LYS A 76 7.53 10.26 11.91
CA LYS A 76 8.37 10.48 10.73
C LYS A 76 7.98 11.76 9.99
N PHE A 77 6.69 11.98 9.79
CA PHE A 77 6.20 13.23 9.20
C PHE A 77 6.66 14.44 10.00
N ALA A 78 6.46 14.43 11.33
CA ALA A 78 6.91 15.49 12.21
C ALA A 78 8.43 15.71 12.15
N SER A 79 9.22 14.64 12.13
CA SER A 79 10.69 14.72 12.05
C SER A 79 11.14 15.38 10.73
N HIS A 80 10.51 15.02 9.61
CA HIS A 80 10.83 15.61 8.31
C HIS A 80 10.41 17.09 8.19
N LEU A 81 9.33 17.50 8.88
CA LEU A 81 8.91 18.90 8.91
C LEU A 81 9.90 19.83 9.60
N VAL A 82 10.72 19.28 10.51
CA VAL A 82 11.65 20.06 11.34
C VAL A 82 13.13 19.79 11.02
N ASP A 83 13.41 19.00 9.99
CA ASP A 83 14.76 18.68 9.51
C ASP A 83 14.91 19.05 8.03
N ASP A 84 15.57 20.18 7.76
CA ASP A 84 15.80 20.70 6.41
C ASP A 84 16.61 19.75 5.50
N SER A 85 17.32 18.77 6.08
CA SER A 85 18.08 17.76 5.34
C SER A 85 17.26 16.52 4.99
N ALA A 86 16.07 16.37 5.58
CA ALA A 86 15.20 15.23 5.32
C ALA A 86 14.50 15.34 3.95
N PRO A 87 14.11 14.19 3.35
CA PRO A 87 13.22 14.20 2.20
C PRO A 87 11.90 14.90 2.51
N ASP A 88 11.26 15.43 1.45
CA ASP A 88 9.95 16.04 1.57
C ASP A 88 8.94 15.10 2.25
N PRO A 89 8.35 15.49 3.39
CA PRO A 89 7.42 14.64 4.14
C PRO A 89 6.14 14.30 3.35
N VAL A 90 5.79 15.09 2.35
CA VAL A 90 4.60 14.89 1.53
C VAL A 90 4.71 13.61 0.68
N ILE A 91 5.91 13.26 0.22
CA ILE A 91 6.13 12.08 -0.64
C ILE A 91 5.68 10.78 0.06
N MET A 92 5.93 10.66 1.38
CA MET A 92 5.54 9.48 2.14
C MET A 92 4.02 9.31 2.27
N LEU A 93 3.25 10.39 2.12
CA LEU A 93 1.80 10.38 2.29
C LEU A 93 1.05 9.83 1.08
N ASN A 94 1.69 9.76 -0.10
CA ASN A 94 1.03 9.29 -1.33
C ASN A 94 0.41 7.90 -1.18
N ARG A 95 1.15 6.95 -0.65
CA ARG A 95 0.66 5.59 -0.40
C ARG A 95 -0.50 5.55 0.60
N ILE A 96 -0.43 6.40 1.63
CA ILE A 96 -1.51 6.52 2.63
C ILE A 96 -2.78 7.05 1.96
N ALA A 97 -2.69 8.08 1.11
CA ALA A 97 -3.84 8.62 0.38
C ALA A 97 -4.50 7.55 -0.52
N HIS A 98 -3.73 6.79 -1.30
CA HIS A 98 -4.26 5.69 -2.10
C HIS A 98 -4.94 4.61 -1.24
N LYS A 99 -4.36 4.31 -0.07
CA LYS A 99 -4.97 3.35 0.87
C LYS A 99 -6.29 3.87 1.42
N HIS A 100 -6.36 5.13 1.81
CA HIS A 100 -7.57 5.77 2.32
C HIS A 100 -8.67 5.79 1.24
N VAL A 101 -8.34 6.19 0.02
CA VAL A 101 -9.28 6.17 -1.12
C VAL A 101 -9.82 4.76 -1.36
N SER A 102 -8.97 3.72 -1.30
CA SER A 102 -9.40 2.34 -1.46
C SER A 102 -10.35 1.83 -0.37
N LEU A 103 -10.54 2.60 0.69
CA LEU A 103 -11.44 2.32 1.81
C LEU A 103 -12.60 3.32 1.91
N GLY A 104 -12.65 4.32 1.02
CA GLY A 104 -13.67 5.34 1.00
C GLY A 104 -13.56 6.36 2.15
N VAL A 105 -12.34 6.62 2.63
CA VAL A 105 -12.11 7.63 3.68
C VAL A 105 -12.42 9.02 3.14
N THR A 106 -13.07 9.85 3.95
CA THR A 106 -13.43 11.23 3.64
C THR A 106 -12.93 12.19 4.70
N GLU A 107 -12.97 13.48 4.41
CA GLU A 107 -12.55 14.56 5.33
C GLU A 107 -13.19 14.45 6.73
N ALA A 108 -14.43 13.95 6.83
CA ALA A 108 -15.14 13.84 8.11
C ALA A 108 -14.43 12.93 9.13
N GLN A 109 -13.76 11.86 8.66
CA GLN A 109 -13.05 10.95 9.55
C GLN A 109 -11.78 11.57 10.16
N TYR A 110 -11.17 12.55 9.51
CA TYR A 110 -9.97 13.23 10.04
C TYR A 110 -10.25 13.95 11.35
N LYS A 111 -11.44 14.54 11.51
CA LYS A 111 -11.84 15.17 12.77
C LYS A 111 -11.97 14.14 13.91
N ILE A 112 -12.54 12.97 13.63
CA ILE A 112 -12.65 11.88 14.62
C ILE A 112 -11.24 11.43 15.04
N VAL A 113 -10.33 11.23 14.09
CA VAL A 113 -8.94 10.86 14.36
C VAL A 113 -8.24 11.94 15.20
N TYR A 114 -8.37 13.21 14.82
CA TYR A 114 -7.79 14.35 15.55
C TYR A 114 -8.20 14.37 17.03
N GLU A 115 -9.50 14.36 17.30
CA GLU A 115 -10.04 14.46 18.66
C GLU A 115 -9.54 13.32 19.56
N ASN A 116 -9.52 12.09 19.05
CA ASN A 116 -9.06 10.93 19.80
C ASN A 116 -7.53 10.86 19.94
N LEU A 117 -6.78 11.32 18.93
CA LEU A 117 -5.32 11.34 18.99
C LEU A 117 -4.80 12.41 19.96
N MET A 118 -5.36 13.63 19.93
CA MET A 118 -4.98 14.68 20.88
C MET A 118 -5.35 14.29 22.32
N ALA A 119 -6.49 13.65 22.53
CA ALA A 119 -6.88 13.12 23.84
C ALA A 119 -5.90 12.02 24.33
N ALA A 120 -5.42 11.17 23.43
CA ALA A 120 -4.45 10.13 23.78
C ALA A 120 -3.06 10.74 24.13
N ILE A 121 -2.60 11.72 23.37
CA ILE A 121 -1.35 12.45 23.65
C ILE A 121 -1.42 13.09 25.04
N ALA A 122 -2.51 13.80 25.34
CA ALA A 122 -2.70 14.46 26.64
C ALA A 122 -2.75 13.44 27.79
N GLU A 123 -3.41 12.30 27.61
CA GLU A 123 -3.48 11.27 28.66
C GLU A 123 -2.12 10.62 28.93
N VAL A 124 -1.35 10.31 27.88
CA VAL A 124 -0.08 9.59 28.01
C VAL A 124 1.04 10.49 28.51
N LEU A 125 1.12 11.72 28.05
CA LEU A 125 2.21 12.65 28.39
C LEU A 125 1.88 13.57 29.58
N GLY A 126 0.60 13.63 30.01
CA GLY A 126 0.17 14.39 31.19
C GLY A 126 0.61 15.85 31.16
N ASP A 127 1.23 16.32 32.25
CA ASP A 127 1.67 17.70 32.44
C ASP A 127 2.73 18.19 31.44
N ALA A 128 3.34 17.28 30.68
CA ALA A 128 4.26 17.66 29.60
C ALA A 128 3.52 18.28 28.38
N VAL A 129 2.21 18.08 28.27
CA VAL A 129 1.38 18.68 27.21
C VAL A 129 0.91 20.05 27.67
N THR A 130 1.80 21.05 27.59
CA THR A 130 1.42 22.45 27.79
C THR A 130 0.52 22.93 26.62
N PRO A 131 -0.17 24.07 26.78
CA PRO A 131 -0.94 24.64 25.66
C PRO A 131 -0.13 24.81 24.38
N GLU A 132 1.12 25.25 24.50
CA GLU A 132 2.04 25.45 23.37
C GLU A 132 2.39 24.13 22.67
N VAL A 133 2.60 23.06 23.46
CA VAL A 133 2.86 21.72 22.92
C VAL A 133 1.63 21.18 22.21
N ALA A 134 0.44 21.32 22.81
CA ALA A 134 -0.81 20.89 22.20
C ALA A 134 -1.08 21.62 20.87
N GLU A 135 -0.81 22.92 20.81
CA GLU A 135 -1.00 23.76 19.62
C GLU A 135 -0.02 23.36 18.51
N ALA A 136 1.25 23.13 18.84
CA ALA A 136 2.27 22.70 17.88
C ALA A 136 1.99 21.32 17.28
N TRP A 137 1.61 20.33 18.09
CA TRP A 137 1.25 18.99 17.58
C TRP A 137 -0.10 18.98 16.85
N SER A 138 -1.03 19.85 17.23
CA SER A 138 -2.24 20.11 16.44
C SER A 138 -1.90 20.62 15.04
N ALA A 139 -0.96 21.55 14.94
CA ALA A 139 -0.49 22.07 13.65
C ALA A 139 0.17 20.99 12.80
N VAL A 140 1.00 20.10 13.38
CA VAL A 140 1.57 18.94 12.68
C VAL A 140 0.47 18.05 12.13
N TYR A 141 -0.53 17.72 12.96
CA TYR A 141 -1.64 16.86 12.54
C TYR A 141 -2.41 17.45 11.34
N TRP A 142 -2.80 18.71 11.43
CA TRP A 142 -3.61 19.32 10.38
C TRP A 142 -2.83 19.56 9.09
N LEU A 143 -1.51 19.84 9.16
CA LEU A 143 -0.67 19.85 7.97
C LEU A 143 -0.65 18.50 7.25
N MET A 144 -0.49 17.40 8.02
CA MET A 144 -0.56 16.05 7.44
C MET A 144 -1.95 15.74 6.88
N ALA A 145 -3.00 16.08 7.63
CA ALA A 145 -4.39 15.85 7.25
C ALA A 145 -4.77 16.64 5.98
N ASP A 146 -4.41 17.92 5.89
CA ASP A 146 -4.72 18.76 4.73
C ASP A 146 -4.08 18.23 3.44
N VAL A 147 -2.83 17.75 3.52
CA VAL A 147 -2.14 17.10 2.39
C VAL A 147 -2.89 15.83 1.97
N LEU A 148 -3.25 14.97 2.92
CA LEU A 148 -3.96 13.72 2.65
C LEU A 148 -5.37 13.99 2.09
N ILE A 149 -6.15 14.86 2.71
CA ILE A 149 -7.51 15.23 2.27
C ILE A 149 -7.46 15.78 0.84
N LYS A 150 -6.49 16.66 0.54
CA LYS A 150 -6.34 17.17 -0.82
C LYS A 150 -6.00 16.06 -1.81
N ALA A 151 -5.01 15.23 -1.52
CA ALA A 151 -4.61 14.11 -2.39
C ALA A 151 -5.76 13.13 -2.62
N GLU A 152 -6.53 12.81 -1.58
CA GLU A 152 -7.69 11.93 -1.65
C GLU A 152 -8.81 12.53 -2.53
N LYS A 153 -9.11 13.82 -2.36
CA LYS A 153 -10.08 14.53 -3.23
C LYS A 153 -9.63 14.53 -4.69
N ASP A 154 -8.35 14.77 -4.95
CA ASP A 154 -7.80 14.74 -6.30
C ASP A 154 -7.90 13.32 -6.91
N LEU A 155 -7.68 12.26 -6.12
CA LEU A 155 -7.86 10.87 -6.55
C LEU A 155 -9.34 10.56 -6.85
N TYR A 156 -10.28 10.92 -5.97
CA TYR A 156 -11.72 10.74 -6.24
C TYR A 156 -12.16 11.48 -7.50
N ALA A 157 -11.71 12.71 -7.67
CA ALA A 157 -12.00 13.51 -8.86
C ALA A 157 -11.42 12.89 -10.13
N SER A 158 -10.22 12.30 -10.08
CA SER A 158 -9.60 11.62 -11.22
C SER A 158 -10.38 10.37 -11.67
N ASP A 159 -11.03 9.70 -10.72
CA ASP A 159 -11.92 8.57 -10.99
C ASP A 159 -13.35 9.01 -11.37
N GLY A 160 -13.64 10.32 -11.35
CA GLY A 160 -14.94 10.88 -11.70
C GLY A 160 -16.05 10.60 -10.68
N VAL A 161 -15.70 10.38 -9.40
CA VAL A 161 -16.64 10.05 -8.33
C VAL A 161 -16.64 11.12 -7.22
N ALA A 162 -17.70 11.15 -6.43
CA ALA A 162 -17.74 11.96 -5.22
C ALA A 162 -16.83 11.35 -4.12
N ASP A 163 -16.43 12.20 -3.15
CA ASP A 163 -15.59 11.78 -2.03
C ASP A 163 -16.20 10.56 -1.31
N GLY A 164 -15.45 9.48 -1.22
CA GLY A 164 -15.85 8.24 -0.59
C GLY A 164 -16.74 7.30 -1.42
N ASP A 165 -17.22 7.72 -2.60
CA ASP A 165 -18.08 6.90 -3.47
C ASP A 165 -17.26 5.93 -4.32
N VAL A 166 -16.53 5.03 -3.68
CA VAL A 166 -15.67 4.05 -4.35
C VAL A 166 -16.24 2.63 -4.38
N PHE A 167 -17.29 2.36 -3.60
CA PHE A 167 -17.84 1.00 -3.47
C PHE A 167 -18.78 0.66 -4.61
N ARG A 168 -18.57 -0.51 -5.21
CA ARG A 168 -19.41 -1.09 -6.26
C ARG A 168 -19.80 -2.52 -5.88
N ARG A 169 -20.84 -3.04 -6.48
CA ARG A 169 -21.24 -4.44 -6.35
C ARG A 169 -20.60 -5.24 -7.47
N GLY A 170 -19.73 -6.18 -7.12
CA GLY A 170 -19.07 -7.06 -8.08
C GLY A 170 -19.68 -8.46 -8.04
N LYS A 171 -20.14 -8.98 -9.20
CA LYS A 171 -20.59 -10.35 -9.35
C LYS A 171 -19.41 -11.25 -9.67
N VAL A 172 -19.19 -12.29 -8.89
CA VAL A 172 -18.16 -13.31 -9.18
C VAL A 172 -18.62 -14.13 -10.39
N VAL A 173 -17.84 -14.10 -11.46
CA VAL A 173 -18.14 -14.82 -12.71
C VAL A 173 -17.20 -15.99 -12.96
N GLU A 174 -16.01 -15.96 -12.37
CA GLU A 174 -15.05 -17.06 -12.45
C GLU A 174 -14.36 -17.26 -11.09
N LYS A 175 -14.05 -18.50 -10.75
CA LYS A 175 -13.28 -18.90 -9.58
C LYS A 175 -12.42 -20.11 -9.96
N HIS A 176 -11.09 -19.97 -9.91
CA HIS A 176 -10.13 -21.01 -10.28
C HIS A 176 -9.06 -21.17 -9.22
N GLU A 177 -8.78 -22.39 -8.81
CA GLU A 177 -7.64 -22.70 -7.96
C GLU A 177 -6.36 -22.62 -8.80
N LEU A 178 -5.41 -21.80 -8.35
CA LEU A 178 -4.09 -21.63 -8.97
C LEU A 178 -3.02 -22.50 -8.25
N SER A 179 -3.20 -22.71 -6.97
CA SER A 179 -2.42 -23.62 -6.11
C SER A 179 -3.25 -23.98 -4.88
N ASP A 180 -2.75 -24.85 -4.02
CA ASP A 180 -3.41 -25.25 -2.76
C ASP A 180 -3.76 -24.05 -1.87
N ALA A 181 -3.00 -22.95 -1.95
CA ALA A 181 -3.17 -21.76 -1.13
C ALA A 181 -3.79 -20.56 -1.86
N VAL A 182 -3.82 -20.57 -3.20
CA VAL A 182 -4.19 -19.39 -3.99
C VAL A 182 -5.33 -19.69 -4.95
N THR A 183 -6.37 -18.87 -4.89
CA THR A 183 -7.53 -18.92 -5.80
C THR A 183 -7.67 -17.61 -6.57
N ALA A 184 -7.82 -17.70 -7.88
CA ALA A 184 -8.17 -16.55 -8.72
C ALA A 184 -9.67 -16.35 -8.75
N PHE A 185 -10.09 -15.07 -8.70
CA PHE A 185 -11.48 -14.64 -8.85
C PHE A 185 -11.56 -13.61 -9.96
N THR A 186 -12.57 -13.74 -10.81
CA THR A 186 -12.97 -12.69 -11.74
C THR A 186 -14.31 -12.12 -11.29
N VAL A 187 -14.37 -10.81 -11.12
CA VAL A 187 -15.58 -10.09 -10.72
C VAL A 187 -15.99 -9.12 -11.83
N GLU A 188 -17.28 -9.06 -12.13
CA GLU A 188 -17.89 -8.13 -13.07
C GLU A 188 -18.70 -7.08 -12.34
N GLY A 189 -18.64 -5.82 -12.84
CA GLY A 189 -19.35 -4.68 -12.27
C GLY A 189 -19.07 -3.39 -13.03
N GLU A 190 -19.43 -2.26 -12.43
CA GLU A 190 -19.12 -0.92 -12.97
C GLU A 190 -17.89 -0.38 -12.22
N PHE A 191 -16.73 -0.49 -12.82
CA PHE A 191 -15.45 -0.12 -12.22
C PHE A 191 -14.77 1.01 -13.01
N THR A 192 -13.60 1.45 -12.57
CA THR A 192 -12.70 2.30 -13.34
C THR A 192 -11.71 1.45 -14.15
N GLN A 193 -11.08 2.05 -15.17
CA GLN A 193 -9.95 1.41 -15.87
C GLN A 193 -8.74 1.39 -14.92
N PRO A 194 -8.26 0.22 -14.47
CA PRO A 194 -7.11 0.18 -13.59
C PRO A 194 -5.83 0.50 -14.36
N ARG A 195 -4.90 1.14 -13.68
CA ARG A 195 -3.52 1.25 -14.15
C ARG A 195 -2.77 -0.03 -13.76
N PRO A 196 -1.86 -0.54 -14.61
CA PRO A 196 -1.11 -1.77 -14.32
C PRO A 196 -0.32 -1.67 -13.02
N GLY A 197 -0.56 -2.60 -12.09
CA GLY A 197 0.03 -2.63 -10.75
C GLY A 197 -0.90 -2.21 -9.62
N GLN A 198 -2.02 -1.55 -9.93
CA GLN A 198 -3.03 -1.15 -8.94
C GLN A 198 -3.74 -2.34 -8.29
N TYR A 199 -4.40 -2.09 -7.18
CA TYR A 199 -5.24 -3.02 -6.43
C TYR A 199 -6.68 -2.51 -6.28
N THR A 200 -7.57 -3.39 -5.88
CA THR A 200 -8.93 -3.09 -5.41
C THR A 200 -9.12 -3.64 -4.00
N SER A 201 -10.03 -3.07 -3.22
CA SER A 201 -10.46 -3.66 -1.95
C SER A 201 -11.70 -4.54 -2.20
N ILE A 202 -11.63 -5.79 -1.77
CA ILE A 202 -12.78 -6.70 -1.76
C ILE A 202 -13.35 -6.76 -0.35
N GLY A 203 -14.65 -6.49 -0.24
CA GLY A 203 -15.40 -6.52 1.00
C GLY A 203 -16.36 -7.69 1.06
N VAL A 204 -16.40 -8.35 2.21
CA VAL A 204 -17.34 -9.42 2.52
C VAL A 204 -18.01 -9.16 3.86
N LYS A 205 -19.24 -9.63 4.02
CA LYS A 205 -19.94 -9.64 5.30
C LYS A 205 -19.71 -11.00 5.97
N LEU A 206 -19.00 -10.98 7.09
CA LEU A 206 -18.66 -12.18 7.86
C LEU A 206 -19.87 -12.69 8.67
N ASP A 207 -19.75 -13.89 9.22
CA ASP A 207 -20.83 -14.56 9.96
C ASP A 207 -21.30 -13.77 11.21
N ASP A 208 -20.44 -12.96 11.81
CA ASP A 208 -20.75 -12.06 12.92
C ASP A 208 -21.39 -10.73 12.50
N GLY A 209 -21.64 -10.54 11.20
CA GLY A 209 -22.25 -9.36 10.63
C GLY A 209 -21.28 -8.23 10.29
N ALA A 210 -20.00 -8.33 10.67
CA ALA A 210 -18.99 -7.32 10.35
C ALA A 210 -18.66 -7.34 8.85
N ARG A 211 -18.54 -6.14 8.27
CA ARG A 211 -18.04 -5.94 6.91
C ARG A 211 -16.53 -5.75 6.98
N GLN A 212 -15.78 -6.64 6.36
CA GLN A 212 -14.33 -6.57 6.34
C GLN A 212 -13.79 -6.49 4.91
N LEU A 213 -12.80 -5.62 4.71
CA LEU A 213 -12.18 -5.38 3.41
C LEU A 213 -10.71 -5.80 3.41
N ARG A 214 -10.24 -6.34 2.28
CA ARG A 214 -8.81 -6.59 2.04
C ARG A 214 -8.45 -6.17 0.62
N GLN A 215 -7.23 -5.68 0.46
CA GLN A 215 -6.68 -5.27 -0.81
C GLN A 215 -6.13 -6.47 -1.57
N TYR A 216 -6.47 -6.53 -2.86
CA TYR A 216 -5.97 -7.53 -3.80
C TYR A 216 -5.53 -6.85 -5.09
N SER A 217 -4.32 -7.12 -5.53
CA SER A 217 -3.79 -6.55 -6.78
C SER A 217 -4.61 -7.02 -7.98
N ILE A 218 -4.87 -6.10 -8.90
CA ILE A 218 -5.58 -6.37 -10.14
C ILE A 218 -4.58 -6.92 -11.15
N ILE A 219 -4.69 -8.21 -11.45
CA ILE A 219 -3.82 -8.90 -12.43
C ILE A 219 -4.25 -8.58 -13.85
N GLU A 220 -5.55 -8.44 -14.05
CA GLU A 220 -6.18 -8.06 -15.31
C GLU A 220 -7.43 -7.25 -15.02
N GLY A 221 -7.61 -6.11 -15.71
CA GLY A 221 -8.75 -5.26 -15.42
C GLY A 221 -9.21 -4.40 -16.58
N SER A 222 -10.50 -4.12 -16.56
CA SER A 222 -11.20 -3.18 -17.42
C SER A 222 -12.31 -2.49 -16.62
N PRO A 223 -12.99 -1.48 -17.16
CA PRO A 223 -14.14 -0.86 -16.48
C PRO A 223 -15.28 -1.81 -16.15
N ALA A 224 -15.33 -2.98 -16.77
CA ALA A 224 -16.40 -3.97 -16.55
C ALA A 224 -15.95 -5.19 -15.72
N ARG A 225 -14.64 -5.39 -15.51
CA ARG A 225 -14.15 -6.64 -14.96
C ARG A 225 -12.79 -6.47 -14.29
N TYR A 226 -12.62 -7.06 -13.09
CA TYR A 226 -11.32 -7.21 -12.42
C TYR A 226 -11.04 -8.69 -12.14
N ARG A 227 -9.78 -9.11 -12.40
CA ARG A 227 -9.25 -10.42 -12.01
C ARG A 227 -8.20 -10.23 -10.92
N ILE A 228 -8.36 -10.95 -9.82
CA ILE A 228 -7.48 -10.93 -8.65
C ILE A 228 -7.05 -12.34 -8.29
N ALA A 229 -5.95 -12.51 -7.56
CA ALA A 229 -5.59 -13.77 -6.92
C ALA A 229 -5.53 -13.59 -5.40
N VAL A 230 -6.17 -14.49 -4.68
CA VAL A 230 -6.38 -14.46 -3.24
C VAL A 230 -5.60 -15.60 -2.60
N GLN A 231 -4.56 -15.29 -1.84
CA GLN A 231 -3.89 -16.25 -0.98
C GLN A 231 -4.63 -16.38 0.34
N LYS A 232 -4.84 -17.62 0.81
CA LYS A 232 -5.48 -17.89 2.09
C LYS A 232 -4.54 -17.54 3.25
N ASP A 233 -4.87 -16.47 4.00
CA ASP A 233 -4.04 -15.97 5.10
C ASP A 233 -4.85 -15.38 6.27
N GLY A 234 -6.16 -15.25 6.19
CA GLY A 234 -6.94 -14.63 7.25
C GLY A 234 -8.43 -14.74 7.00
N GLU A 235 -9.24 -14.05 7.84
CA GLU A 235 -10.71 -14.23 7.83
C GLU A 235 -11.35 -13.92 6.47
N VAL A 236 -10.96 -12.83 5.80
CA VAL A 236 -11.56 -12.44 4.51
C VAL A 236 -11.12 -13.38 3.40
N SER A 237 -9.83 -13.69 3.30
CA SER A 237 -9.32 -14.59 2.25
C SER A 237 -9.86 -16.01 2.41
N SER A 238 -10.00 -16.51 3.66
CA SER A 238 -10.66 -17.79 3.95
C SER A 238 -12.14 -17.76 3.56
N PHE A 239 -12.86 -16.69 3.93
CA PHE A 239 -14.26 -16.52 3.55
C PHE A 239 -14.46 -16.54 2.03
N LEU A 240 -13.61 -15.78 1.30
CA LEU A 240 -13.64 -15.76 -0.18
C LEU A 240 -13.44 -17.15 -0.76
N GLN A 241 -12.42 -17.88 -0.30
CA GLN A 241 -12.13 -19.20 -0.84
C GLN A 241 -13.18 -20.26 -0.47
N GLU A 242 -13.70 -20.24 0.74
CA GLU A 242 -14.57 -21.30 1.27
C GLU A 242 -16.07 -21.04 1.08
N ARG A 243 -16.49 -19.77 1.03
CA ARG A 243 -17.91 -19.40 1.07
C ARG A 243 -18.40 -18.71 -0.19
N VAL A 244 -17.51 -18.03 -0.94
CA VAL A 244 -17.92 -17.30 -2.14
C VAL A 244 -17.83 -18.21 -3.36
N SER A 245 -18.90 -18.26 -4.14
CA SER A 245 -19.06 -19.08 -5.34
C SER A 245 -19.34 -18.21 -6.56
N VAL A 246 -19.19 -18.78 -7.76
CA VAL A 246 -19.62 -18.13 -9.00
C VAL A 246 -21.12 -17.83 -8.93
N GLY A 247 -21.47 -16.59 -9.24
CA GLY A 247 -22.82 -16.04 -9.12
C GLY A 247 -23.03 -15.17 -7.89
N ASP A 248 -22.23 -15.31 -6.85
CA ASP A 248 -22.31 -14.48 -5.64
C ASP A 248 -21.83 -13.05 -5.92
N THR A 249 -22.19 -12.15 -5.01
CA THR A 249 -21.85 -10.73 -5.11
C THR A 249 -21.00 -10.31 -3.90
N VAL A 250 -19.92 -9.61 -4.17
CA VAL A 250 -19.02 -9.02 -3.18
C VAL A 250 -18.95 -7.49 -3.34
N ASP A 251 -18.53 -6.79 -2.30
CA ASP A 251 -18.18 -5.38 -2.45
C ASP A 251 -16.81 -5.27 -3.12
N VAL A 252 -16.70 -4.35 -4.08
CA VAL A 252 -15.47 -4.08 -4.83
C VAL A 252 -15.26 -2.58 -4.83
N THR A 253 -14.04 -2.11 -4.55
CA THR A 253 -13.75 -0.69 -4.71
C THR A 253 -13.16 -0.40 -6.08
N LEU A 254 -13.22 0.87 -6.47
CA LEU A 254 -12.47 1.35 -7.63
C LEU A 254 -10.98 1.08 -7.44
N ALA A 255 -10.24 1.02 -8.54
CA ALA A 255 -8.81 0.73 -8.52
C ALA A 255 -8.03 1.84 -7.81
N ALA A 256 -7.09 1.45 -6.95
CA ALA A 256 -6.21 2.35 -6.21
C ALA A 256 -4.78 1.78 -6.15
N GLY A 257 -3.85 2.54 -5.61
CA GLY A 257 -2.46 2.13 -5.42
C GLY A 257 -1.48 2.96 -6.23
N ASP A 258 -0.31 3.18 -5.64
CA ASP A 258 0.79 4.00 -6.19
C ASP A 258 1.87 3.16 -6.92
N LEU A 259 1.86 1.83 -6.76
CA LEU A 259 2.70 0.95 -7.59
C LEU A 259 2.06 0.82 -8.97
N VAL A 260 2.46 1.66 -9.91
CA VAL A 260 1.97 1.58 -11.29
C VAL A 260 3.10 1.68 -12.29
N LEU A 261 2.94 1.00 -13.42
CA LEU A 261 3.88 1.07 -14.53
C LEU A 261 4.08 2.51 -14.99
N GLN A 262 5.31 2.99 -14.93
CA GLN A 262 5.67 4.32 -15.41
C GLN A 262 5.81 4.35 -16.93
N PRO A 263 5.36 5.43 -17.58
CA PRO A 263 5.65 5.65 -18.99
C PRO A 263 7.16 5.91 -19.19
N GLY A 264 7.69 5.57 -20.34
CA GLY A 264 9.09 5.81 -20.68
C GLY A 264 9.68 4.70 -21.54
N GLU A 265 10.98 4.78 -21.75
CA GLU A 265 11.75 3.87 -22.62
C GLU A 265 12.78 3.05 -21.84
N ARG A 266 12.89 3.24 -20.53
CA ARG A 266 13.87 2.51 -19.70
C ARG A 266 13.54 1.03 -19.64
N PRO A 267 14.57 0.17 -19.53
CA PRO A 267 14.33 -1.24 -19.20
C PRO A 267 13.49 -1.39 -17.94
N VAL A 268 12.64 -2.40 -17.91
CA VAL A 268 11.75 -2.72 -16.77
C VAL A 268 12.23 -4.00 -16.10
N VAL A 269 12.47 -3.94 -14.79
CA VAL A 269 12.83 -5.11 -13.99
C VAL A 269 11.77 -5.30 -12.92
N LEU A 270 11.07 -6.44 -12.98
CA LEU A 270 9.98 -6.82 -12.07
C LEU A 270 10.51 -7.88 -11.11
N ILE A 271 10.62 -7.59 -9.81
CA ILE A 271 11.18 -8.53 -8.81
C ILE A 271 10.13 -8.83 -7.75
N SER A 272 9.68 -10.06 -7.70
CA SER A 272 8.59 -10.53 -6.83
C SER A 272 9.00 -11.65 -5.89
N SER A 273 8.27 -11.79 -4.78
CA SER A 273 8.35 -12.97 -3.91
C SER A 273 6.95 -13.40 -3.45
N GLY A 274 6.68 -14.71 -3.54
CA GLY A 274 5.40 -15.29 -3.16
C GLY A 274 4.22 -14.61 -3.86
N ILE A 275 3.14 -14.32 -3.12
CA ILE A 275 1.94 -13.67 -3.68
C ILE A 275 2.19 -12.21 -4.12
N GLY A 276 3.34 -11.61 -3.78
CA GLY A 276 3.79 -10.33 -4.35
C GLY A 276 4.02 -10.36 -5.86
N SER A 277 3.94 -11.53 -6.50
CA SER A 277 3.89 -11.67 -7.95
C SER A 277 2.66 -10.99 -8.58
N THR A 278 1.54 -10.86 -7.86
CA THR A 278 0.26 -10.42 -8.42
C THR A 278 0.28 -9.02 -9.09
N PRO A 279 0.77 -7.93 -8.46
CA PRO A 279 0.81 -6.63 -9.12
C PRO A 279 1.80 -6.62 -10.29
N LEU A 280 2.92 -7.36 -10.15
CA LEU A 280 3.95 -7.40 -11.18
C LEU A 280 3.53 -8.25 -12.38
N THR A 281 2.71 -9.28 -12.18
CA THR A 281 2.06 -10.01 -13.28
C THR A 281 1.07 -9.11 -14.01
N GLY A 282 0.35 -8.22 -13.31
CA GLY A 282 -0.50 -7.20 -13.94
C GLY A 282 0.29 -6.22 -14.81
N ILE A 283 1.45 -5.75 -14.34
CA ILE A 283 2.37 -4.92 -15.13
C ILE A 283 2.90 -5.70 -16.34
N LEU A 284 3.39 -6.92 -16.13
CA LEU A 284 3.92 -7.77 -17.21
C LEU A 284 2.87 -8.05 -18.29
N ARG A 285 1.63 -8.34 -17.89
CA ARG A 285 0.51 -8.55 -18.80
C ARG A 285 0.27 -7.34 -19.69
N HIS A 286 0.27 -6.14 -19.10
CA HIS A 286 0.10 -4.91 -19.85
C HIS A 286 1.22 -4.71 -20.87
N LEU A 287 2.48 -4.91 -20.48
CA LEU A 287 3.63 -4.82 -21.37
C LEU A 287 3.52 -5.81 -22.54
N ALA A 288 3.17 -7.06 -22.25
CA ALA A 288 3.03 -8.12 -23.27
C ALA A 288 1.82 -7.90 -24.22
N GLN A 289 0.69 -7.40 -23.70
CA GLN A 289 -0.49 -7.14 -24.50
C GLN A 289 -0.34 -5.96 -25.46
N ASN A 290 0.48 -4.96 -25.06
CA ASN A 290 0.73 -3.76 -25.85
C ASN A 290 2.00 -3.88 -26.73
N ASN A 291 2.66 -5.04 -26.76
CA ASN A 291 3.95 -5.25 -27.42
C ASN A 291 4.95 -4.13 -27.07
N ASP A 292 5.07 -3.85 -25.76
CA ASP A 292 5.92 -2.77 -25.27
C ASP A 292 7.37 -3.02 -25.69
N PRO A 293 8.07 -2.02 -26.29
CA PRO A 293 9.40 -2.22 -26.86
C PRO A 293 10.51 -2.28 -25.81
N ARG A 294 10.21 -2.00 -24.54
CA ARG A 294 11.21 -2.02 -23.46
C ARG A 294 11.69 -3.44 -23.19
N ARG A 295 12.98 -3.57 -22.90
CA ARG A 295 13.52 -4.82 -22.38
C ARG A 295 12.92 -5.09 -21.00
N VAL A 296 12.33 -6.28 -20.81
CA VAL A 296 11.68 -6.67 -19.56
C VAL A 296 12.40 -7.87 -18.95
N THR A 297 12.80 -7.74 -17.68
CA THR A 297 13.29 -8.87 -16.88
C THR A 297 12.33 -9.13 -15.75
N TYR A 298 11.76 -10.34 -15.69
CA TYR A 298 10.94 -10.79 -14.58
C TYR A 298 11.76 -11.71 -13.67
N VAL A 299 11.77 -11.40 -12.38
CA VAL A 299 12.48 -12.15 -11.35
C VAL A 299 11.48 -12.60 -10.31
N HIS A 300 11.43 -13.89 -10.01
CA HIS A 300 10.55 -14.44 -8.99
C HIS A 300 11.32 -15.28 -7.96
N ALA A 301 11.00 -15.06 -6.68
CA ALA A 301 11.51 -15.87 -5.58
C ALA A 301 10.36 -16.49 -4.78
N ASP A 302 10.47 -17.79 -4.49
CA ASP A 302 9.46 -18.49 -3.68
C ASP A 302 10.10 -19.60 -2.83
N ALA A 303 9.27 -20.35 -2.09
CA ALA A 303 9.71 -21.53 -1.37
C ALA A 303 10.11 -22.66 -2.35
N THR A 304 9.21 -22.97 -3.27
CA THR A 304 9.36 -23.98 -4.33
C THR A 304 8.68 -23.48 -5.61
N GLU A 305 8.90 -24.17 -6.72
CA GLU A 305 8.21 -23.87 -7.97
C GLU A 305 6.68 -24.06 -7.85
N ASP A 306 6.23 -25.09 -7.16
CA ASP A 306 4.80 -25.40 -6.96
C ASP A 306 4.07 -24.35 -6.13
N SER A 307 4.80 -23.59 -5.29
CA SER A 307 4.21 -22.51 -4.50
C SER A 307 3.94 -21.25 -5.33
N TRP A 308 4.53 -21.11 -6.51
CA TRP A 308 4.35 -19.98 -7.40
C TRP A 308 3.05 -20.05 -8.22
N ALA A 309 1.98 -19.49 -7.69
CA ALA A 309 0.64 -19.59 -8.28
C ALA A 309 0.50 -19.00 -9.70
N GLN A 310 1.31 -18.01 -10.09
CA GLN A 310 1.28 -17.37 -11.41
C GLN A 310 2.38 -17.89 -12.37
N ALA A 311 3.03 -19.01 -12.06
CA ALA A 311 4.17 -19.51 -12.81
C ALA A 311 3.91 -19.67 -14.32
N GLN A 312 2.85 -20.38 -14.68
CA GLN A 312 2.50 -20.64 -16.08
C GLN A 312 2.20 -19.35 -16.83
N GLU A 313 1.31 -18.51 -16.25
CA GLU A 313 0.90 -17.23 -16.85
C GLU A 313 2.11 -16.31 -17.06
N THR A 314 3.00 -16.22 -16.06
CA THR A 314 4.19 -15.38 -16.15
C THR A 314 5.13 -15.84 -17.26
N ARG A 315 5.36 -17.15 -17.42
CA ARG A 315 6.18 -17.72 -18.52
C ARG A 315 5.61 -17.36 -19.89
N GLU A 316 4.31 -17.58 -20.07
CA GLU A 316 3.63 -17.26 -21.32
C GLU A 316 3.70 -15.76 -21.68
N LEU A 317 3.59 -14.89 -20.67
CA LEU A 317 3.68 -13.44 -20.88
C LEU A 317 5.12 -12.98 -21.21
N VAL A 318 6.13 -13.56 -20.56
CA VAL A 318 7.54 -13.27 -20.86
C VAL A 318 7.91 -13.73 -22.28
N GLU A 319 7.46 -14.90 -22.70
CA GLU A 319 7.66 -15.41 -24.07
C GLU A 319 7.09 -14.48 -25.14
N LYS A 320 5.93 -13.84 -24.87
CA LYS A 320 5.30 -12.90 -25.81
C LYS A 320 6.09 -11.62 -26.01
N LEU A 321 6.96 -11.24 -25.07
CA LEU A 321 7.77 -10.02 -25.16
C LEU A 321 9.00 -10.13 -26.07
N GLY A 322 9.30 -11.29 -26.60
CA GLY A 322 10.43 -11.52 -27.51
C GLY A 322 11.78 -11.45 -26.80
N ASP A 323 12.18 -10.27 -26.34
CA ASP A 323 13.42 -10.02 -25.56
C ASP A 323 13.20 -10.10 -24.03
N GLY A 324 12.09 -10.69 -23.59
CA GLY A 324 11.79 -10.90 -22.19
C GLY A 324 12.70 -11.95 -21.56
N ALA A 325 13.15 -11.71 -20.33
CA ALA A 325 13.95 -12.64 -19.54
C ALA A 325 13.21 -13.02 -18.25
N LEU A 326 13.24 -14.31 -17.92
CA LEU A 326 12.71 -14.86 -16.67
C LEU A 326 13.86 -15.45 -15.85
N LYS A 327 13.95 -15.04 -14.57
CA LYS A 327 14.86 -15.61 -13.57
C LYS A 327 14.04 -16.06 -12.36
N THR A 328 14.29 -17.27 -11.88
CA THR A 328 13.60 -17.84 -10.73
C THR A 328 14.59 -18.29 -9.66
N TYR A 329 14.22 -18.11 -8.40
CA TYR A 329 15.04 -18.43 -7.23
C TYR A 329 14.18 -19.16 -6.20
N PHE A 330 14.45 -20.42 -5.94
CA PHE A 330 13.69 -21.23 -5.00
C PHE A 330 14.52 -21.53 -3.74
N ARG A 331 13.96 -21.21 -2.57
CA ARG A 331 14.64 -21.43 -1.29
C ARG A 331 14.84 -22.92 -1.00
N GLY A 332 13.98 -23.77 -1.53
CA GLY A 332 14.14 -25.23 -1.45
C GLY A 332 15.43 -25.73 -2.10
N ASP A 333 15.92 -24.98 -3.11
CA ASP A 333 17.18 -25.25 -3.83
C ASP A 333 18.35 -24.38 -3.31
N ASP A 334 18.21 -23.79 -2.13
CA ASP A 334 19.20 -22.90 -1.52
C ASP A 334 19.49 -21.61 -2.32
N GLN A 335 18.56 -21.23 -3.20
CA GLN A 335 18.71 -20.05 -4.07
C GLN A 335 18.17 -18.78 -3.37
N ARG A 336 18.82 -17.65 -3.64
CA ARG A 336 18.41 -16.31 -3.21
C ARG A 336 18.61 -15.33 -4.34
N VAL A 337 17.75 -14.33 -4.42
CA VAL A 337 17.93 -13.23 -5.37
C VAL A 337 19.24 -12.51 -5.03
N ASN A 338 20.12 -12.41 -6.01
CA ASN A 338 21.35 -11.63 -5.93
C ASN A 338 21.22 -10.45 -6.89
N VAL A 339 21.04 -9.25 -6.36
CA VAL A 339 20.87 -8.03 -7.15
C VAL A 339 22.10 -7.75 -8.02
N GLY A 340 23.32 -8.10 -7.56
CA GLY A 340 24.55 -7.93 -8.30
C GLY A 340 24.63 -8.74 -9.62
N GLU A 341 23.77 -9.77 -9.77
CA GLU A 341 23.67 -10.60 -10.97
C GLU A 341 22.52 -10.19 -11.90
N LEU A 342 21.75 -9.16 -11.48
CA LEU A 342 20.66 -8.62 -12.28
C LEU A 342 21.13 -7.40 -13.06
N ASP A 343 20.68 -7.30 -14.31
CA ASP A 343 20.93 -6.12 -15.13
C ASP A 343 19.89 -5.04 -14.81
N VAL A 344 20.14 -4.30 -13.72
CA VAL A 344 19.25 -3.23 -13.23
C VAL A 344 19.76 -1.82 -13.58
N ALA A 345 20.96 -1.70 -14.18
CA ALA A 345 21.56 -0.40 -14.47
C ALA A 345 20.65 0.48 -15.33
N GLY A 346 20.31 1.66 -14.82
CA GLY A 346 19.44 2.62 -15.49
C GLY A 346 18.00 2.16 -15.72
N ALA A 347 17.58 0.99 -15.17
CA ALA A 347 16.24 0.45 -15.30
C ALA A 347 15.25 1.08 -14.32
N ASP A 348 13.97 0.96 -14.61
CA ASP A 348 12.88 1.12 -13.67
C ASP A 348 12.60 -0.25 -13.00
N VAL A 349 12.90 -0.35 -11.70
CA VAL A 349 12.77 -1.57 -10.91
C VAL A 349 11.48 -1.53 -10.09
N TYR A 350 10.67 -2.58 -10.19
CA TYR A 350 9.40 -2.74 -9.45
C TYR A 350 9.52 -3.94 -8.51
N LEU A 351 9.26 -3.73 -7.23
CA LEU A 351 9.42 -4.73 -6.18
C LEU A 351 8.07 -5.02 -5.51
N CYS A 352 7.74 -6.30 -5.28
CA CYS A 352 6.65 -6.66 -4.39
C CYS A 352 6.89 -8.02 -3.74
N GLY A 353 6.65 -8.11 -2.43
CA GLY A 353 6.87 -9.33 -1.66
C GLY A 353 6.75 -9.10 -0.15
N GLY A 354 7.20 -10.07 0.63
CA GLY A 354 7.21 -9.95 2.09
C GLY A 354 8.19 -8.88 2.59
N THR A 355 7.93 -8.36 3.80
CA THR A 355 8.69 -7.26 4.42
C THR A 355 10.20 -7.48 4.38
N GLY A 356 10.69 -8.63 4.87
CA GLY A 356 12.13 -8.90 4.90
C GLY A 356 12.76 -9.02 3.51
N PHE A 357 12.02 -9.52 2.53
CA PHE A 357 12.46 -9.57 1.12
C PHE A 357 12.64 -8.16 0.55
N LEU A 358 11.66 -7.28 0.76
CA LEU A 358 11.71 -5.91 0.27
C LEU A 358 12.81 -5.10 0.95
N GLN A 359 13.00 -5.24 2.27
CA GLN A 359 14.06 -4.57 3.00
C GLN A 359 15.43 -4.96 2.43
N SER A 360 15.71 -6.28 2.36
CA SER A 360 16.97 -6.79 1.82
C SER A 360 17.26 -6.28 0.41
N LEU A 361 16.29 -6.37 -0.49
CA LEU A 361 16.48 -5.93 -1.88
C LEU A 361 16.69 -4.42 -2.01
N ARG A 362 16.00 -3.60 -1.21
CA ARG A 362 16.17 -2.16 -1.22
C ARG A 362 17.58 -1.77 -0.71
N ASP A 363 18.04 -2.42 0.36
CA ASP A 363 19.38 -2.22 0.90
C ASP A 363 20.46 -2.63 -0.11
N ASP A 364 20.29 -3.79 -0.76
CA ASP A 364 21.20 -4.28 -1.78
C ASP A 364 21.24 -3.35 -3.01
N LEU A 365 20.07 -2.87 -3.49
CA LEU A 365 19.97 -1.93 -4.61
C LEU A 365 20.63 -0.57 -4.27
N ALA A 366 20.47 -0.08 -3.04
CA ALA A 366 21.04 1.18 -2.58
C ALA A 366 22.59 1.12 -2.45
N GLN A 367 23.15 -0.08 -2.26
CA GLN A 367 24.59 -0.30 -2.17
C GLN A 367 25.28 -0.48 -3.53
N LEU A 368 24.52 -0.57 -4.62
CA LEU A 368 25.11 -0.70 -5.96
C LEU A 368 25.93 0.54 -6.34
N PRO A 369 27.06 0.36 -7.03
CA PRO A 369 27.79 1.48 -7.65
C PRO A 369 26.89 2.28 -8.59
N ALA A 370 27.13 3.58 -8.70
CA ALA A 370 26.27 4.49 -9.47
C ALA A 370 26.08 4.08 -10.95
N ASP A 371 27.11 3.46 -11.56
CA ASP A 371 27.04 2.94 -12.93
C ASP A 371 26.24 1.65 -13.08
N LYS A 372 25.90 0.99 -11.96
CA LYS A 372 25.08 -0.24 -11.89
C LYS A 372 23.72 -0.01 -11.22
N ALA A 373 23.52 1.16 -10.65
CA ALA A 373 22.28 1.48 -9.93
C ALA A 373 21.07 1.61 -10.88
N PRO A 374 19.86 1.23 -10.44
CA PRO A 374 18.64 1.50 -11.17
C PRO A 374 18.36 3.01 -11.25
N ALA A 375 17.61 3.43 -12.27
CA ALA A 375 17.15 4.81 -12.37
C ALA A 375 16.07 5.12 -11.33
N ASN A 376 15.16 4.17 -11.10
CA ASN A 376 14.09 4.30 -10.13
C ASN A 376 13.78 2.93 -9.49
N VAL A 377 13.31 2.97 -8.23
CA VAL A 377 12.83 1.78 -7.50
C VAL A 377 11.42 2.07 -6.99
N TYR A 378 10.47 1.28 -7.44
CA TYR A 378 9.06 1.32 -7.03
C TYR A 378 8.73 0.04 -6.27
N TYR A 379 7.90 0.11 -5.24
CA TYR A 379 7.55 -1.09 -4.47
C TYR A 379 6.16 -1.03 -3.87
N GLU A 380 5.55 -2.20 -3.67
CA GLU A 380 4.29 -2.37 -2.95
C GLU A 380 4.47 -3.30 -1.75
N LEU A 381 3.77 -2.99 -0.66
CA LEU A 381 3.80 -3.74 0.57
C LEU A 381 2.37 -4.12 0.99
N PHE A 382 2.12 -5.42 1.22
CA PHE A 382 0.79 -5.92 1.58
C PHE A 382 0.48 -5.86 3.08
N SER A 383 1.48 -5.56 3.90
CA SER A 383 1.33 -5.35 5.36
C SER A 383 1.39 -3.86 5.72
N PRO A 384 0.88 -3.45 6.88
CA PRO A 384 1.18 -2.12 7.42
C PRO A 384 2.68 -1.89 7.53
N ASN A 385 3.17 -0.74 7.06
CA ASN A 385 4.59 -0.48 6.85
C ASN A 385 5.17 0.48 7.89
N ASP A 386 5.34 0.00 9.10
CA ASP A 386 6.05 0.73 10.15
C ASP A 386 7.55 0.94 9.85
N TRP A 387 8.16 0.07 9.05
CA TRP A 387 9.59 0.13 8.69
C TRP A 387 9.90 1.04 7.49
N LEU A 388 8.95 1.34 6.62
CA LEU A 388 9.16 2.25 5.48
C LEU A 388 9.31 3.72 5.88
N VAL A 389 8.89 4.04 7.08
CA VAL A 389 9.03 5.36 7.70
C VAL A 389 10.17 5.41 8.72
N ALA A 390 10.93 4.32 8.87
CA ALA A 390 12.12 4.23 9.71
C ALA A 390 13.38 4.68 8.96
#